data_02e0b8bc638c395c00927b1bc00145bf
#
_entry.id   02e0b8bc638c395c00927b1bc00145bf
#
_cell.length_a   1.000
_cell.length_b   1.000
_cell.length_c   1.000
_cell.angle_alpha   90.00
_cell.angle_beta   90.00
_cell.angle_gamma   90.00
#
_symmetry.space_group_name_H-M   'P 1'
#
loop_
_entity.id
_entity.type
_entity.pdbx_description
1 polymer ?
#
loop_
_entity_poly.entity_id
_entity_poly.type
_entity_poly.pdbx_seq_one_letter_code
_entity_poly.pdbx_strand_id
1 'polypeptide(L)'
;DVLEFALSIVSNSEDARATIYENYQYILVDEHQDSSGVQNSFLKAVWGEVENPNIFVVGDDRQLIYAFSGANLSYFEEFANYFGRAKLITLVENYRSTSKILDLAHSLLESSISKEKLRSNKEIGDDVTLRAYEYPRDEILGAGLYFKSLIEQGESLNEMAILVPKNYQVRMANSI
;
A
#
# COMPACT_ATOMS: atom_id res chain seq x y z
N ASP A 1 -20.14 5.47 12.49
CA ASP A 1 -19.24 4.44 12.01
C ASP A 1 -18.85 3.49 13.16
N VAL A 2 -18.68 2.19 12.87
CA VAL A 2 -18.34 1.17 13.88
C VAL A 2 -16.98 1.45 14.52
N LEU A 3 -16.01 1.89 13.74
CA LEU A 3 -14.66 2.21 14.25
C LEU A 3 -14.67 3.45 15.15
N GLU A 4 -15.40 4.49 14.81
CA GLU A 4 -15.56 5.68 15.65
C GLU A 4 -16.26 5.35 16.96
N PHE A 5 -17.26 4.47 16.90
CA PHE A 5 -17.96 4.01 18.12
C PHE A 5 -17.01 3.17 19.01
N ALA A 6 -16.24 2.25 18.41
CA ALA A 6 -15.25 1.48 19.14
C ALA A 6 -14.17 2.38 19.78
N LEU A 7 -13.66 3.37 19.02
CA LEU A 7 -12.74 4.37 19.56
C LEU A 7 -13.34 5.15 20.73
N SER A 8 -14.62 5.56 20.64
CA SER A 8 -15.30 6.25 21.71
C SER A 8 -15.40 5.39 22.98
N ILE A 9 -15.68 4.09 22.85
CA ILE A 9 -15.73 3.15 24.00
C ILE A 9 -14.37 3.07 24.67
N VAL A 10 -13.31 2.76 23.93
CA VAL A 10 -11.96 2.58 24.50
C VAL A 10 -11.37 3.89 25.03
N SER A 11 -11.77 5.03 24.49
CA SER A 11 -11.33 6.34 24.98
C SER A 11 -11.96 6.71 26.33
N ASN A 12 -13.16 6.19 26.63
CA ASN A 12 -13.92 6.57 27.83
C ASN A 12 -14.03 5.46 28.88
N SER A 13 -13.55 4.23 28.60
CA SER A 13 -13.64 3.10 29.52
C SER A 13 -12.30 2.40 29.68
N GLU A 14 -11.75 2.47 30.89
CA GLU A 14 -10.53 1.76 31.25
C GLU A 14 -10.76 0.24 31.25
N ASP A 15 -11.90 -0.23 31.71
CA ASP A 15 -12.25 -1.66 31.70
C ASP A 15 -12.31 -2.21 30.27
N ALA A 16 -12.83 -1.42 29.32
CA ALA A 16 -12.87 -1.82 27.91
C ALA A 16 -11.46 -1.94 27.33
N ARG A 17 -10.56 -0.97 27.63
CA ARG A 17 -9.16 -1.03 27.21
C ARG A 17 -8.46 -2.26 27.80
N ALA A 18 -8.60 -2.47 29.11
CA ALA A 18 -8.02 -3.61 29.81
C ALA A 18 -8.50 -4.94 29.21
N THR A 19 -9.81 -5.07 28.99
CA THR A 19 -10.40 -6.27 28.37
C THR A 19 -9.84 -6.56 26.99
N ILE A 20 -9.70 -5.53 26.14
CA ILE A 20 -9.12 -5.69 24.80
C ILE A 20 -7.65 -6.06 24.90
N TYR A 21 -6.87 -5.37 25.74
CA TYR A 21 -5.46 -5.64 25.92
C TYR A 21 -5.19 -7.05 26.44
N GLU A 22 -5.97 -7.54 27.40
CA GLU A 22 -5.85 -8.90 27.94
C GLU A 22 -6.12 -9.97 26.90
N ASN A 23 -7.08 -9.74 26.01
CA ASN A 23 -7.44 -10.69 24.95
C ASN A 23 -6.51 -10.63 23.74
N TYR A 24 -5.90 -9.45 23.45
CA TYR A 24 -5.10 -9.20 22.26
C TYR A 24 -3.74 -8.62 22.64
N GLN A 25 -2.84 -9.47 23.12
CA GLN A 25 -1.49 -9.09 23.54
C GLN A 25 -0.49 -8.90 22.39
N TYR A 26 -0.82 -9.39 21.20
CA TYR A 26 -0.01 -9.27 19.98
C TYR A 26 -0.86 -8.66 18.88
N ILE A 27 -0.40 -7.56 18.31
CA ILE A 27 -1.06 -6.85 17.23
C ILE A 27 -0.19 -6.90 15.99
N LEU A 28 -0.76 -7.37 14.89
CA LEU A 28 -0.14 -7.36 13.59
C LEU A 28 -0.98 -6.46 12.67
N VAL A 29 -0.34 -5.45 12.09
CA VAL A 29 -0.99 -4.52 11.16
C VAL A 29 -0.30 -4.65 9.81
N ASP A 30 -1.07 -5.03 8.80
CA ASP A 30 -0.62 -5.06 7.41
C ASP A 30 -1.08 -3.81 6.67
N GLU A 31 -0.36 -3.45 5.61
CA GLU A 31 -0.63 -2.25 4.78
C GLU A 31 -0.83 -0.97 5.63
N HIS A 32 0.04 -0.77 6.62
CA HIS A 32 -0.12 0.31 7.60
C HIS A 32 -0.17 1.70 6.96
N GLN A 33 0.43 1.92 5.78
CA GLN A 33 0.33 3.17 5.03
C GLN A 33 -1.11 3.54 4.67
N ASP A 34 -2.01 2.55 4.57
CA ASP A 34 -3.43 2.75 4.25
C ASP A 34 -4.32 2.92 5.49
N SER A 35 -3.73 2.86 6.68
CA SER A 35 -4.45 3.01 7.95
C SER A 35 -5.01 4.43 8.11
N SER A 36 -6.28 4.51 8.48
CA SER A 36 -6.95 5.78 8.76
C SER A 36 -6.57 6.35 10.13
N GLY A 37 -6.84 7.65 10.33
CA GLY A 37 -6.64 8.29 11.63
C GLY A 37 -7.42 7.64 12.78
N VAL A 38 -8.64 7.14 12.50
CA VAL A 38 -9.46 6.45 13.51
C VAL A 38 -8.83 5.12 13.93
N GLN A 39 -8.28 4.35 12.99
CA GLN A 39 -7.59 3.09 13.28
C GLN A 39 -6.32 3.34 14.12
N ASN A 40 -5.51 4.32 13.75
CA ASN A 40 -4.33 4.69 14.51
C ASN A 40 -4.68 5.23 15.91
N SER A 41 -5.75 6.02 16.03
CA SER A 41 -6.24 6.50 17.33
C SER A 41 -6.73 5.37 18.21
N PHE A 42 -7.39 4.36 17.63
CA PHE A 42 -7.83 3.17 18.36
C PHE A 42 -6.63 2.36 18.90
N LEU A 43 -5.63 2.10 18.05
CA LEU A 43 -4.40 1.42 18.48
C LEU A 43 -3.71 2.18 19.61
N LYS A 44 -3.59 3.50 19.48
CA LYS A 44 -2.99 4.36 20.49
C LYS A 44 -3.77 4.37 21.79
N ALA A 45 -5.12 4.40 21.73
CA ALA A 45 -5.96 4.42 22.93
C ALA A 45 -5.83 3.13 23.77
N VAL A 46 -5.63 1.98 23.13
CA VAL A 46 -5.53 0.68 23.84
C VAL A 46 -4.08 0.36 24.23
N TRP A 47 -3.11 0.59 23.37
CA TRP A 47 -1.72 0.14 23.57
C TRP A 47 -0.71 1.25 23.76
N GLY A 48 -1.09 2.52 23.59
CA GLY A 48 -0.14 3.65 23.62
C GLY A 48 0.46 3.92 25.01
N GLU A 49 -0.21 3.52 26.09
CA GLU A 49 0.29 3.66 27.46
C GLU A 49 0.97 2.38 27.99
N VAL A 50 0.97 1.31 27.20
CA VAL A 50 1.61 0.04 27.58
C VAL A 50 3.11 0.15 27.35
N GLU A 51 3.89 -0.21 28.35
CA GLU A 51 5.34 -0.25 28.22
C GLU A 51 5.76 -1.39 27.28
N ASN A 52 6.39 -1.04 26.14
CA ASN A 52 6.84 -1.99 25.11
C ASN A 52 5.72 -2.93 24.59
N PRO A 53 4.64 -2.41 24.01
CA PRO A 53 3.56 -3.25 23.52
C PRO A 53 4.04 -4.13 22.35
N ASN A 54 3.47 -5.33 22.22
CA ASN A 54 3.79 -6.25 21.12
C ASN A 54 3.02 -5.85 19.86
N ILE A 55 3.40 -4.76 19.23
CA ILE A 55 2.82 -4.28 17.97
C ILE A 55 3.84 -4.42 16.85
N PHE A 56 3.45 -5.08 15.77
CA PHE A 56 4.24 -5.24 14.57
C PHE A 56 3.44 -4.69 13.39
N VAL A 57 4.01 -3.74 12.68
CA VAL A 57 3.38 -3.15 11.50
C VAL A 57 4.22 -3.41 10.27
N VAL A 58 3.56 -3.68 9.16
CA VAL A 58 4.16 -3.81 7.82
C VAL A 58 3.50 -2.81 6.90
N GLY A 59 4.27 -2.22 6.02
CA GLY A 59 3.75 -1.30 5.02
C GLY A 59 4.85 -0.74 4.13
N ASP A 60 4.45 -0.02 3.12
CA ASP A 60 5.33 0.64 2.17
C ASP A 60 4.89 2.11 2.00
N ASP A 61 5.69 3.03 2.52
CA ASP A 61 5.44 4.46 2.44
C ASP A 61 5.35 4.98 1.00
N ARG A 62 5.95 4.26 0.04
CA ARG A 62 5.91 4.56 -1.40
C ARG A 62 4.58 4.19 -2.06
N GLN A 63 3.76 3.37 -1.40
CA GLN A 63 2.45 2.93 -1.88
C GLN A 63 1.29 3.73 -1.28
N LEU A 64 1.54 4.87 -0.65
CA LEU A 64 0.50 5.74 -0.10
C LEU A 64 -0.31 6.40 -1.22
N ILE A 65 -1.24 5.66 -1.81
CA ILE A 65 -2.15 6.13 -2.87
C ILE A 65 -3.57 6.44 -2.36
N TYR A 66 -3.87 6.14 -1.09
CA TYR A 66 -5.17 6.33 -0.46
C TYR A 66 -5.22 7.53 0.52
N ALA A 67 -4.42 8.57 0.31
CA ALA A 67 -4.44 9.77 1.14
C ALA A 67 -5.84 10.43 1.24
N PHE A 68 -6.67 10.28 0.21
CA PHE A 68 -8.04 10.77 0.19
C PHE A 68 -8.98 10.04 1.18
N SER A 69 -8.62 8.86 1.66
CA SER A 69 -9.35 8.09 2.68
C SER A 69 -8.88 8.39 4.11
N GLY A 70 -7.95 9.34 4.29
CA GLY A 70 -7.41 9.72 5.60
C GLY A 70 -6.12 8.98 5.98
N ALA A 71 -5.54 8.21 5.08
CA ALA A 71 -4.20 7.65 5.24
C ALA A 71 -3.16 8.78 5.19
N ASN A 72 -2.17 8.72 6.07
CA ASN A 72 -1.16 9.75 6.19
C ASN A 72 0.19 9.14 6.57
N LEU A 73 1.24 9.57 5.89
CA LEU A 73 2.62 9.14 6.14
C LEU A 73 3.07 9.41 7.58
N SER A 74 2.54 10.47 8.21
CA SER A 74 2.85 10.80 9.60
C SER A 74 2.56 9.66 10.59
N TYR A 75 1.56 8.81 10.31
CA TYR A 75 1.28 7.66 11.17
C TYR A 75 2.42 6.63 11.17
N PHE A 76 3.12 6.52 10.07
CA PHE A 76 4.29 5.67 9.94
C PHE A 76 5.51 6.30 10.65
N GLU A 77 5.73 7.59 10.42
CA GLU A 77 6.85 8.34 11.01
C GLU A 77 6.72 8.45 12.52
N GLU A 78 5.50 8.68 13.01
CA GLU A 78 5.22 8.86 14.43
C GLU A 78 4.98 7.55 15.19
N PHE A 79 5.02 6.40 14.52
CA PHE A 79 4.75 5.11 15.16
C PHE A 79 5.60 4.88 16.41
N ALA A 80 6.89 5.19 16.35
CA ALA A 80 7.79 5.06 17.50
C ALA A 80 7.46 6.02 18.64
N ASN A 81 6.84 7.18 18.36
CA ASN A 81 6.41 8.14 19.36
C ASN A 81 5.16 7.66 20.11
N TYR A 82 4.32 6.85 19.45
CA TYR A 82 3.09 6.35 20.07
C TYR A 82 3.29 5.07 20.87
N PHE A 83 4.19 4.19 20.43
CA PHE A 83 4.34 2.84 20.99
C PHE A 83 5.72 2.56 21.58
N GLY A 84 6.56 3.60 21.75
CA GLY A 84 7.88 3.47 22.31
C GLY A 84 8.95 3.14 21.27
N ARG A 85 10.06 2.54 21.71
CA ARG A 85 11.23 2.28 20.85
C ARG A 85 10.92 1.22 19.80
N ALA A 86 10.46 1.65 18.63
CA ALA A 86 10.27 0.76 17.50
C ALA A 86 11.60 0.40 16.82
N LYS A 87 11.75 -0.86 16.40
CA LYS A 87 12.83 -1.29 15.54
C LYS A 87 12.35 -1.24 14.09
N LEU A 88 12.94 -0.37 13.29
CA LEU A 88 12.70 -0.33 11.86
C LEU A 88 13.53 -1.42 11.16
N ILE A 89 12.87 -2.23 10.32
CA ILE A 89 13.51 -3.23 9.45
C ILE A 89 13.07 -2.95 8.03
N THR A 90 14.03 -2.63 7.15
CA THR A 90 13.75 -2.37 5.74
C THR A 90 13.96 -3.66 4.93
N LEU A 91 12.94 -4.07 4.18
CA LEU A 91 13.02 -5.19 3.24
C LEU A 91 13.37 -4.62 1.86
N VAL A 92 14.55 -4.94 1.36
CA VAL A 92 15.07 -4.40 0.08
C VAL A 92 15.02 -5.39 -1.07
N GLU A 93 14.89 -6.69 -0.78
CA GLU A 93 14.84 -7.73 -1.80
C GLU A 93 13.44 -7.83 -2.41
N ASN A 94 13.35 -7.61 -3.72
CA ASN A 94 12.10 -7.68 -4.47
C ASN A 94 12.06 -8.92 -5.37
N TYR A 95 11.05 -9.76 -5.14
CA TYR A 95 10.82 -11.02 -5.86
C TYR A 95 9.70 -10.91 -6.91
N ARG A 96 9.06 -9.74 -7.03
CA ARG A 96 7.91 -9.50 -7.91
C ARG A 96 8.33 -8.92 -9.25
N SER A 97 9.10 -7.85 -9.24
CA SER A 97 9.37 -7.01 -10.40
C SER A 97 10.79 -7.17 -10.92
N THR A 98 10.97 -6.98 -12.22
CA THR A 98 12.28 -6.92 -12.86
C THR A 98 13.00 -5.61 -12.49
N SER A 99 14.31 -5.53 -12.69
CA SER A 99 15.11 -4.35 -12.33
C SER A 99 14.68 -3.09 -13.11
N LYS A 100 14.33 -3.22 -14.39
CA LYS A 100 13.85 -2.07 -15.19
C LYS A 100 12.55 -1.47 -14.68
N ILE A 101 11.63 -2.29 -14.19
CA ILE A 101 10.40 -1.81 -13.54
C ILE A 101 10.73 -1.08 -12.24
N LEU A 102 11.62 -1.63 -11.41
CA LEU A 102 12.03 -1.00 -10.16
C LEU A 102 12.77 0.31 -10.39
N ASP A 103 13.65 0.39 -11.39
CA ASP A 103 14.39 1.61 -11.73
C ASP A 103 13.43 2.73 -12.16
N LEU A 104 12.41 2.40 -12.99
CA LEU A 104 11.38 3.37 -13.35
C LEU A 104 10.58 3.81 -12.13
N ALA A 105 10.13 2.87 -11.30
CA ALA A 105 9.38 3.19 -10.08
C ALA A 105 10.19 4.11 -9.16
N HIS A 106 11.47 3.83 -8.97
CA HIS A 106 12.36 4.71 -8.20
C HIS A 106 12.52 6.10 -8.78
N SER A 107 12.53 6.23 -10.12
CA SER A 107 12.65 7.54 -10.78
C SER A 107 11.42 8.44 -10.59
N LEU A 108 10.27 7.85 -10.26
CA LEU A 108 9.00 8.56 -10.03
C LEU A 108 8.79 8.96 -8.57
N LEU A 109 9.58 8.40 -7.64
CA LEU A 109 9.41 8.60 -6.21
C LEU A 109 10.47 9.58 -5.70
N GLU A 110 10.03 10.79 -5.34
CA GLU A 110 10.93 11.86 -4.89
C GLU A 110 11.38 11.69 -3.43
N SER A 111 10.56 11.08 -2.58
CA SER A 111 10.86 10.89 -1.16
C SER A 111 10.30 9.56 -0.63
N SER A 112 11.05 8.95 0.28
CA SER A 112 10.66 7.76 1.03
C SER A 112 11.32 7.80 2.39
N ILE A 113 10.70 7.22 3.42
CA ILE A 113 11.29 7.04 4.76
C ILE A 113 12.57 6.21 4.64
N SER A 114 12.53 5.15 3.85
CA SER A 114 13.74 4.39 3.51
C SER A 114 14.38 4.94 2.24
N LYS A 115 15.66 5.29 2.35
CA LYS A 115 16.49 5.70 1.21
C LYS A 115 17.08 4.52 0.45
N GLU A 116 16.86 3.31 0.91
CA GLU A 116 17.40 2.11 0.28
C GLU A 116 16.63 1.78 -0.98
N LYS A 117 17.38 1.46 -2.05
CA LYS A 117 16.80 1.00 -3.30
C LYS A 117 16.42 -0.47 -3.20
N LEU A 118 15.23 -0.81 -3.71
CA LEU A 118 14.85 -2.21 -3.89
C LEU A 118 15.77 -2.88 -4.91
N ARG A 119 16.09 -4.14 -4.64
CA ARG A 119 16.92 -4.99 -5.51
C ARG A 119 16.06 -6.10 -6.08
N SER A 120 16.02 -6.21 -7.40
CA SER A 120 15.31 -7.30 -8.04
C SER A 120 16.08 -8.62 -7.89
N ASN A 121 15.36 -9.67 -7.54
CA ASN A 121 15.83 -11.06 -7.62
C ASN A 121 15.41 -11.75 -8.93
N LYS A 122 14.84 -10.99 -9.87
CA LYS A 122 14.49 -11.46 -11.21
C LYS A 122 15.51 -11.01 -12.24
N GLU A 123 15.42 -11.55 -13.44
CA GLU A 123 16.15 -11.10 -14.61
C GLU A 123 15.91 -9.62 -14.89
N ILE A 124 16.74 -9.01 -15.75
CA ILE A 124 16.66 -7.57 -16.08
C ILE A 124 15.27 -7.20 -16.58
N GLY A 125 14.65 -8.05 -17.40
CA GLY A 125 13.34 -7.86 -17.98
C GLY A 125 13.36 -6.91 -19.19
N ASP A 126 12.18 -6.73 -19.78
CA ASP A 126 11.97 -5.86 -20.92
C ASP A 126 11.93 -4.39 -20.53
N ASP A 127 12.16 -3.51 -21.51
CA ASP A 127 12.03 -2.07 -21.31
C ASP A 127 10.59 -1.66 -21.06
N VAL A 128 10.41 -0.77 -20.08
CA VAL A 128 9.10 -0.16 -19.83
C VAL A 128 8.81 0.84 -20.96
N THR A 129 7.65 0.68 -21.60
CA THR A 129 7.25 1.53 -22.73
C THR A 129 6.21 2.54 -22.28
N LEU A 130 6.44 3.82 -22.57
CA LEU A 130 5.47 4.91 -22.41
C LEU A 130 4.85 5.22 -23.78
N ARG A 131 3.52 5.20 -23.84
CA ARG A 131 2.75 5.61 -25.03
C ARG A 131 1.78 6.70 -24.65
N ALA A 132 1.77 7.79 -25.38
CA ALA A 132 0.83 8.90 -25.21
C ALA A 132 -0.21 8.88 -26.33
N TYR A 133 -1.45 9.17 -25.98
CA TYR A 133 -2.59 9.24 -26.90
C TYR A 133 -3.32 10.56 -26.72
N GLU A 134 -3.96 11.06 -27.77
CA GLU A 134 -4.72 12.31 -27.73
C GLU A 134 -6.05 12.13 -27.00
N TYR A 135 -6.68 10.95 -27.14
CA TYR A 135 -7.98 10.66 -26.53
C TYR A 135 -7.93 9.42 -25.63
N PRO A 136 -8.65 9.42 -24.47
CA PRO A 136 -8.70 8.28 -23.56
C PRO A 136 -9.18 6.98 -24.19
N ARG A 137 -10.04 7.06 -25.20
CA ARG A 137 -10.51 5.89 -25.94
C ARG A 137 -9.37 5.23 -26.72
N ASP A 138 -8.53 6.01 -27.35
CA ASP A 138 -7.43 5.51 -28.17
C ASP A 138 -6.35 4.87 -27.31
N GLU A 139 -6.17 5.36 -26.08
CA GLU A 139 -5.31 4.75 -25.08
C GLU A 139 -5.76 3.31 -24.76
N ILE A 140 -7.04 3.12 -24.44
CA ILE A 140 -7.59 1.80 -24.13
C ILE A 140 -7.56 0.87 -25.37
N LEU A 141 -7.91 1.42 -26.53
CA LEU A 141 -7.82 0.66 -27.80
C LEU A 141 -6.37 0.23 -28.09
N GLY A 142 -5.42 1.14 -27.89
CA GLY A 142 -3.99 0.85 -28.06
C GLY A 142 -3.50 -0.25 -27.12
N ALA A 143 -3.94 -0.25 -25.86
CA ALA A 143 -3.65 -1.32 -24.91
C ALA A 143 -4.25 -2.66 -25.35
N GLY A 144 -5.51 -2.66 -25.81
CA GLY A 144 -6.18 -3.86 -26.35
C GLY A 144 -5.49 -4.44 -27.58
N LEU A 145 -5.06 -3.59 -28.53
CA LEU A 145 -4.30 -4.02 -29.69
C LEU A 145 -2.92 -4.59 -29.32
N TYR A 146 -2.29 -4.02 -28.29
CA TYR A 146 -1.03 -4.55 -27.80
C TYR A 146 -1.24 -5.92 -27.14
N PHE A 147 -2.27 -6.11 -26.32
CA PHE A 147 -2.62 -7.42 -25.75
C PHE A 147 -2.87 -8.46 -26.84
N LYS A 148 -3.62 -8.08 -27.88
CA LYS A 148 -3.84 -8.96 -29.03
C LYS A 148 -2.52 -9.41 -29.65
N SER A 149 -1.57 -8.50 -29.84
CA SER A 149 -0.25 -8.85 -30.40
C SER A 149 0.54 -9.81 -29.51
N LEU A 150 0.43 -9.68 -28.19
CA LEU A 150 1.08 -10.59 -27.23
C LEU A 150 0.43 -11.98 -27.28
N ILE A 151 -0.90 -12.07 -27.37
CA ILE A 151 -1.62 -13.34 -27.50
C ILE A 151 -1.20 -14.06 -28.80
N GLU A 152 -1.07 -13.33 -29.90
CA GLU A 152 -0.60 -13.88 -31.19
C GLU A 152 0.85 -14.40 -31.11
N GLN A 153 1.66 -13.89 -30.16
CA GLN A 153 3.01 -14.37 -29.83
C GLN A 153 3.01 -15.55 -28.84
N GLY A 154 1.85 -15.96 -28.34
CA GLY A 154 1.70 -17.10 -27.44
C GLY A 154 1.60 -16.74 -25.95
N GLU A 155 1.54 -15.46 -25.60
CA GLU A 155 1.38 -15.03 -24.21
C GLU A 155 -0.04 -15.30 -23.70
N SER A 156 -0.16 -15.65 -22.43
CA SER A 156 -1.44 -15.93 -21.78
C SER A 156 -2.16 -14.66 -21.38
N LEU A 157 -3.43 -14.52 -21.76
CA LEU A 157 -4.28 -13.41 -21.32
C LEU A 157 -4.41 -13.34 -19.78
N ASN A 158 -4.29 -14.46 -19.07
CA ASN A 158 -4.36 -14.51 -17.61
C ASN A 158 -3.14 -13.84 -16.93
N GLU A 159 -2.07 -13.60 -17.67
CA GLU A 159 -0.88 -12.92 -17.19
C GLU A 159 -0.87 -11.40 -17.53
N MET A 160 -1.98 -10.89 -18.08
CA MET A 160 -2.10 -9.51 -18.52
C MET A 160 -3.16 -8.78 -17.71
N ALA A 161 -2.93 -7.49 -17.40
CA ALA A 161 -3.90 -6.64 -16.73
C ALA A 161 -3.80 -5.18 -17.18
N ILE A 162 -4.95 -4.50 -17.27
CA ILE A 162 -5.02 -3.05 -17.45
C ILE A 162 -5.45 -2.45 -16.12
N LEU A 163 -4.58 -1.62 -15.53
CA LEU A 163 -4.90 -0.88 -14.32
C LEU A 163 -5.36 0.53 -14.68
N VAL A 164 -6.48 0.95 -14.14
CA VAL A 164 -7.07 2.26 -14.40
C VAL A 164 -7.45 2.95 -13.08
N PRO A 165 -7.26 4.27 -12.96
CA PRO A 165 -7.53 4.99 -11.72
C PRO A 165 -9.02 5.17 -11.39
N LYS A 166 -9.93 5.00 -12.36
CA LYS A 166 -11.36 5.27 -12.15
C LYS A 166 -12.27 4.23 -12.80
N ASN A 167 -13.36 3.87 -12.11
CA ASN A 167 -14.32 2.85 -12.54
C ASN A 167 -14.97 3.10 -13.92
N TYR A 168 -15.13 4.35 -14.35
CA TYR A 168 -15.68 4.62 -15.69
C TYR A 168 -14.76 4.14 -16.81
N GLN A 169 -13.43 4.15 -16.57
CA GLN A 169 -12.44 3.66 -17.55
C GLN A 169 -12.50 2.13 -17.69
N VAL A 170 -12.83 1.40 -16.61
CA VAL A 170 -13.10 -0.05 -16.69
C VAL A 170 -14.27 -0.33 -17.63
N ARG A 171 -15.34 0.49 -17.53
CA ARG A 171 -16.50 0.32 -18.43
C ARG A 171 -16.15 0.61 -19.89
N MET A 172 -15.28 1.59 -20.14
CA MET A 172 -14.76 1.85 -21.48
C MET A 172 -13.96 0.65 -22.01
N ALA A 173 -13.05 0.10 -21.20
CA ALA A 173 -12.25 -1.05 -21.58
C ALA A 173 -13.11 -2.29 -21.93
N ASN A 174 -14.21 -2.51 -21.19
CA ASN A 174 -15.12 -3.63 -21.44
C ASN A 174 -16.02 -3.42 -22.68
N SER A 175 -16.07 -2.23 -23.25
CA SER A 175 -16.92 -1.90 -24.42
C SER A 175 -16.16 -1.87 -25.74
N ILE A 176 -14.87 -2.04 -25.72
CA ILE A 176 -13.95 -2.12 -26.87
C ILE A 176 -13.48 -3.56 -27.09
#